data_f72f87e6882f9206bf885b3087fdcdea
#
_entry.id   f72f87e6882f9206bf885b3087fdcdea
#
_cell.length_a   1.000
_cell.length_b   1.000
_cell.length_c   1.000
_cell.angle_alpha   90.00
_cell.angle_beta   90.00
_cell.angle_gamma   90.00
#
_symmetry.space_group_name_H-M   'P 1'
#
loop_
_entity.id
_entity.type
_entity.pdbx_description
1 polymer ?
#
loop_
_entity_poly.entity_id
_entity_poly.type
_entity_poly.pdbx_seq_one_letter_code
_entity_poly.pdbx_strand_id
1 'polypeptide(L)'
;MSGNAEKRAEALLIACDLSGVDTIVDVGGGQGRLLATILAAIPGLRGVLADKLEVVAGAEEVLRTAGVADRCTVVGSDFFASVPQGGDAYILAYIIHDWPEGEALDILRACHRAMAPGARLWLIEQVIEPNEDSVGVRMLDLMMSIFLGGKERTAEEYEELLEAAGFGEIRVLPTDTDWSVVEAVRP
;
A
#
# COMPACT_ATOMS: atom_id res chain seq x y z
N MET A 1 12.79 4.89 11.90
CA MET A 1 11.86 4.16 11.01
C MET A 1 10.39 4.34 11.38
N SER A 2 10.00 4.78 12.60
CA SER A 2 8.59 5.03 12.97
C SER A 2 7.94 6.20 12.21
N GLY A 3 8.63 7.29 11.95
CA GLY A 3 8.07 8.49 11.31
C GLY A 3 7.53 8.31 9.88
N ASN A 4 8.01 7.31 9.14
CA ASN A 4 7.54 7.07 7.77
C ASN A 4 6.17 6.37 7.72
N ALA A 5 5.83 5.52 8.68
CA ALA A 5 4.51 4.87 8.73
C ALA A 5 3.39 5.87 9.08
N GLU A 6 3.68 6.78 10.00
CA GLU A 6 2.75 7.86 10.40
C GLU A 6 2.48 8.81 9.24
N LYS A 7 3.52 9.26 8.53
CA LYS A 7 3.38 10.13 7.34
C LYS A 7 2.60 9.47 6.21
N ARG A 8 2.81 8.16 5.96
CA ARG A 8 2.04 7.41 4.97
C ARG A 8 0.58 7.25 5.36
N ALA A 9 0.31 7.03 6.65
CA ALA A 9 -1.07 7.01 7.15
C ALA A 9 -1.74 8.39 7.00
N GLU A 10 -1.01 9.47 7.28
CA GLU A 10 -1.48 10.84 7.08
C GLU A 10 -1.80 11.11 5.60
N ALA A 11 -0.90 10.74 4.69
CA ALA A 11 -1.13 10.86 3.25
C ALA A 11 -2.44 10.19 2.82
N LEU A 12 -2.67 8.95 3.25
CA LEU A 12 -3.91 8.23 2.94
C LEU A 12 -5.14 8.91 3.54
N LEU A 13 -5.08 9.30 4.80
CA LEU A 13 -6.22 9.90 5.52
C LEU A 13 -6.62 11.27 4.93
N ILE A 14 -5.68 12.00 4.34
CA ILE A 14 -5.94 13.28 3.68
C ILE A 14 -6.46 13.07 2.26
N ALA A 15 -5.87 12.14 1.51
CA ALA A 15 -6.13 11.99 0.08
C ALA A 15 -7.37 11.15 -0.23
N CYS A 16 -7.71 10.17 0.63
CA CYS A 16 -8.74 9.17 0.33
C CYS A 16 -10.04 9.40 1.08
N ASP A 17 -11.15 9.20 0.38
CA ASP A 17 -12.46 9.12 1.02
C ASP A 17 -12.69 7.70 1.55
N LEU A 18 -12.70 7.56 2.88
CA LEU A 18 -12.96 6.28 3.54
C LEU A 18 -14.45 6.03 3.83
N SER A 19 -15.35 6.84 3.27
CA SER A 19 -16.80 6.63 3.41
C SER A 19 -17.20 5.28 2.82
N GLY A 20 -17.93 4.48 3.59
CA GLY A 20 -18.39 3.16 3.18
C GLY A 20 -17.30 2.07 3.21
N VAL A 21 -16.14 2.35 3.82
CA VAL A 21 -15.09 1.36 4.08
C VAL A 21 -15.23 0.87 5.50
N ASP A 22 -15.62 -0.38 5.69
CA ASP A 22 -15.73 -1.04 6.98
C ASP A 22 -14.47 -1.84 7.33
N THR A 23 -13.80 -2.38 6.31
CA THR A 23 -12.61 -3.22 6.49
C THR A 23 -11.49 -2.84 5.49
N ILE A 24 -10.29 -2.59 6.01
CA ILE A 24 -9.07 -2.38 5.22
C ILE A 24 -8.14 -3.58 5.37
N VAL A 25 -7.57 -4.03 4.25
CA VAL A 25 -6.49 -5.04 4.20
C VAL A 25 -5.17 -4.34 3.90
N ASP A 26 -4.21 -4.41 4.83
CA ASP A 26 -2.85 -3.89 4.67
C ASP A 26 -1.94 -5.04 4.20
N VAL A 27 -1.60 -5.04 2.91
CA VAL A 27 -0.84 -6.10 2.23
C VAL A 27 0.64 -5.76 2.24
N GLY A 28 1.45 -6.61 2.87
CA GLY A 28 2.85 -6.31 3.14
C GLY A 28 3.01 -5.26 4.26
N GLY A 29 2.07 -5.21 5.21
CA GLY A 29 1.98 -4.14 6.21
C GLY A 29 3.01 -4.23 7.34
N GLY A 30 3.98 -5.15 7.25
CA GLY A 30 5.02 -5.29 8.24
C GLY A 30 4.47 -5.63 9.62
N GLN A 31 4.87 -4.85 10.62
CA GLN A 31 4.35 -4.99 11.99
C GLN A 31 3.06 -4.20 12.24
N GLY A 32 2.40 -3.68 11.19
CA GLY A 32 1.09 -3.05 11.28
C GLY A 32 1.08 -1.61 11.83
N ARG A 33 2.21 -0.89 11.81
CA ARG A 33 2.27 0.49 12.32
C ARG A 33 1.39 1.45 11.52
N LEU A 34 1.39 1.34 10.20
CA LEU A 34 0.54 2.13 9.31
C LEU A 34 -0.93 1.83 9.61
N LEU A 35 -1.33 0.56 9.59
CA LEU A 35 -2.70 0.13 9.84
C LEU A 35 -3.16 0.55 11.24
N ALA A 36 -2.31 0.40 12.26
CA ALA A 36 -2.61 0.83 13.62
C ALA A 36 -2.93 2.34 13.70
N THR A 37 -2.15 3.16 12.99
CA THR A 37 -2.39 4.62 12.94
C THR A 37 -3.73 4.94 12.27
N ILE A 38 -4.06 4.28 11.15
CA ILE A 38 -5.33 4.47 10.45
C ILE A 38 -6.51 4.03 11.34
N LEU A 39 -6.43 2.85 11.96
CA LEU A 39 -7.48 2.33 12.84
C LEU A 39 -7.69 3.19 14.08
N ALA A 40 -6.63 3.79 14.63
CA ALA A 40 -6.73 4.71 15.76
C ALA A 40 -7.43 6.02 15.38
N ALA A 41 -7.20 6.51 14.15
CA ALA A 41 -7.81 7.73 13.64
C ALA A 41 -9.31 7.55 13.29
N ILE A 42 -9.73 6.34 12.91
CA ILE A 42 -11.11 6.08 12.46
C ILE A 42 -11.78 5.05 13.35
N PRO A 43 -12.62 5.50 14.31
CA PRO A 43 -13.40 4.59 15.15
C PRO A 43 -14.38 3.76 14.30
N GLY A 44 -14.45 2.44 14.60
CA GLY A 44 -15.33 1.51 13.88
C GLY A 44 -14.70 0.81 12.69
N LEU A 45 -13.65 1.37 12.09
CA LEU A 45 -12.91 0.73 11.02
C LEU A 45 -12.21 -0.53 11.53
N ARG A 46 -12.26 -1.61 10.74
CA ARG A 46 -11.57 -2.87 10.98
C ARG A 46 -10.36 -3.01 10.07
N GLY A 47 -9.36 -3.78 10.50
CA GLY A 47 -8.16 -4.03 9.74
C GLY A 47 -7.83 -5.52 9.61
N VAL A 48 -7.24 -5.87 8.48
CA VAL A 48 -6.55 -7.15 8.29
C VAL A 48 -5.11 -6.83 7.93
N LEU A 49 -4.19 -7.18 8.80
CA LEU A 49 -2.76 -7.06 8.56
C LEU A 49 -2.25 -8.34 7.93
N ALA A 50 -1.69 -8.25 6.74
CA ALA A 50 -1.14 -9.41 6.01
C ALA A 50 0.32 -9.18 5.64
N ASP A 51 1.20 -10.05 6.12
CA ASP A 51 2.61 -10.11 5.77
C ASP A 51 3.14 -11.53 6.09
N LYS A 52 4.39 -11.82 5.74
CA LYS A 52 5.02 -13.10 6.08
C LYS A 52 4.92 -13.37 7.58
N LEU A 53 4.72 -14.63 7.95
CA LEU A 53 4.46 -15.05 9.33
C LEU A 53 5.53 -14.55 10.31
N GLU A 54 6.79 -14.59 9.90
CA GLU A 54 7.93 -14.12 10.69
C GLU A 54 7.95 -12.59 10.86
N VAL A 55 7.37 -11.85 9.94
CA VAL A 55 7.29 -10.38 9.97
C VAL A 55 6.17 -9.92 10.90
N VAL A 56 4.99 -10.53 10.79
CA VAL A 56 3.83 -10.17 11.62
C VAL A 56 3.93 -10.65 13.06
N ALA A 57 4.90 -11.47 13.40
CA ALA A 57 5.09 -11.99 14.77
C ALA A 57 5.21 -10.90 15.85
N GLY A 58 5.66 -9.69 15.47
CA GLY A 58 5.72 -8.52 16.37
C GLY A 58 4.51 -7.58 16.33
N ALA A 59 3.50 -7.87 15.51
CA ALA A 59 2.39 -6.94 15.27
C ALA A 59 1.46 -6.79 16.46
N GLU A 60 1.26 -7.85 17.25
CA GLU A 60 0.35 -7.84 18.40
C GLU A 60 0.69 -6.72 19.40
N GLU A 61 1.97 -6.54 19.71
CA GLU A 61 2.42 -5.49 20.64
C GLU A 61 2.16 -4.08 20.08
N VAL A 62 2.37 -3.88 18.77
CA VAL A 62 2.11 -2.61 18.08
C VAL A 62 0.62 -2.27 18.13
N LEU A 63 -0.23 -3.22 17.76
CA LEU A 63 -1.68 -3.06 17.71
C LEU A 63 -2.28 -2.85 19.11
N ARG A 64 -1.77 -3.58 20.11
CA ARG A 64 -2.17 -3.43 21.50
C ARG A 64 -1.78 -2.06 22.07
N THR A 65 -0.58 -1.59 21.78
CA THR A 65 -0.10 -0.28 22.23
C THR A 65 -0.90 0.86 21.61
N ALA A 66 -1.35 0.70 20.36
CA ALA A 66 -2.23 1.64 19.68
C ALA A 66 -3.71 1.53 20.11
N GLY A 67 -4.09 0.54 20.94
CA GLY A 67 -5.46 0.33 21.40
C GLY A 67 -6.43 -0.14 20.31
N VAL A 68 -5.92 -0.87 19.28
CA VAL A 68 -6.72 -1.30 18.11
C VAL A 68 -6.69 -2.81 17.88
N ALA A 69 -6.07 -3.57 18.78
CA ALA A 69 -5.88 -5.01 18.60
C ALA A 69 -7.22 -5.80 18.48
N ASP A 70 -8.27 -5.32 19.11
CA ASP A 70 -9.63 -5.90 19.07
C ASP A 70 -10.33 -5.69 17.71
N ARG A 71 -9.81 -4.78 16.87
CA ARG A 71 -10.34 -4.45 15.53
C ARG A 71 -9.42 -4.86 14.39
N CYS A 72 -8.31 -5.54 14.70
CA CYS A 72 -7.31 -5.93 13.70
C CYS A 72 -7.09 -7.45 13.74
N THR A 73 -7.25 -8.09 12.60
CA THR A 73 -6.87 -9.50 12.40
C THR A 73 -5.49 -9.57 11.77
N VAL A 74 -4.60 -10.38 12.33
CA VAL A 74 -3.23 -10.58 11.80
C VAL A 74 -3.17 -11.90 11.06
N VAL A 75 -2.69 -11.88 9.81
CA VAL A 75 -2.63 -13.04 8.91
C VAL A 75 -1.22 -13.21 8.38
N GLY A 76 -0.61 -14.38 8.61
CA GLY A 76 0.62 -14.78 7.93
C GLY A 76 0.32 -15.12 6.47
N SER A 77 0.83 -14.34 5.52
CA SER A 77 0.53 -14.48 4.09
C SER A 77 1.73 -14.11 3.24
N ASP A 78 1.92 -14.83 2.15
CA ASP A 78 2.80 -14.41 1.06
C ASP A 78 1.92 -13.84 -0.05
N PHE A 79 2.02 -12.55 -0.33
CA PHE A 79 1.20 -11.84 -1.31
C PHE A 79 1.38 -12.36 -2.75
N PHE A 80 2.48 -13.06 -3.06
CA PHE A 80 2.62 -13.76 -4.33
C PHE A 80 1.73 -15.00 -4.43
N ALA A 81 1.47 -15.65 -3.31
CA ALA A 81 0.62 -16.83 -3.25
C ALA A 81 -0.86 -16.47 -3.08
N SER A 82 -1.16 -15.63 -2.09
CA SER A 82 -2.53 -15.23 -1.78
C SER A 82 -2.59 -13.94 -0.96
N VAL A 83 -3.65 -13.17 -1.18
CA VAL A 83 -4.01 -11.99 -0.40
C VAL A 83 -5.32 -12.27 0.34
N PRO A 84 -5.49 -11.86 1.60
CA PRO A 84 -6.74 -12.04 2.34
C PRO A 84 -7.91 -11.37 1.62
N GLN A 85 -9.07 -12.03 1.63
CA GLN A 85 -10.32 -11.53 1.04
C GLN A 85 -11.17 -10.78 2.07
N GLY A 86 -12.18 -10.05 1.60
CA GLY A 86 -13.21 -9.43 2.43
C GLY A 86 -12.91 -8.01 2.87
N GLY A 87 -11.91 -7.36 2.28
CA GLY A 87 -11.69 -5.92 2.44
C GLY A 87 -12.53 -5.10 1.47
N ASP A 88 -13.05 -3.97 1.93
CA ASP A 88 -13.65 -2.94 1.09
C ASP A 88 -12.57 -2.09 0.44
N ALA A 89 -11.40 -2.01 1.09
CA ALA A 89 -10.20 -1.37 0.57
C ALA A 89 -8.94 -2.18 0.90
N TYR A 90 -7.94 -2.05 0.03
CA TYR A 90 -6.63 -2.70 0.16
C TYR A 90 -5.53 -1.66 0.07
N ILE A 91 -4.50 -1.82 0.88
CA ILE A 91 -3.33 -0.93 0.92
C ILE A 91 -2.09 -1.74 0.55
N LEU A 92 -1.25 -1.17 -0.31
CA LEU A 92 0.13 -1.54 -0.52
C LEU A 92 0.98 -0.28 -0.27
N ALA A 93 1.66 -0.22 0.87
CA ALA A 93 2.38 0.97 1.29
C ALA A 93 3.89 0.77 1.20
N TYR A 94 4.51 1.39 0.22
CA TYR A 94 5.94 1.28 -0.02
C TYR A 94 6.35 -0.18 -0.28
N ILE A 95 5.63 -0.81 -1.23
CA ILE A 95 5.81 -2.22 -1.63
C ILE A 95 6.17 -2.34 -3.11
N ILE A 96 5.41 -1.67 -4.00
CA ILE A 96 5.51 -1.90 -5.45
C ILE A 96 6.84 -1.43 -6.01
N HIS A 97 7.44 -0.39 -5.44
CA HIS A 97 8.76 0.10 -5.84
C HIS A 97 9.89 -0.90 -5.58
N ASP A 98 9.76 -1.83 -4.64
CA ASP A 98 10.78 -2.84 -4.34
C ASP A 98 10.88 -3.94 -5.40
N TRP A 99 9.91 -4.00 -6.34
CA TRP A 99 9.77 -5.13 -7.26
C TRP A 99 9.91 -4.72 -8.72
N PRO A 100 10.63 -5.54 -9.54
CA PRO A 100 10.60 -5.40 -10.99
C PRO A 100 9.17 -5.51 -11.53
N GLU A 101 8.96 -5.04 -12.76
CA GLU A 101 7.63 -4.91 -13.35
C GLU A 101 6.80 -6.21 -13.34
N GLY A 102 7.44 -7.35 -13.64
CA GLY A 102 6.77 -8.65 -13.65
C GLY A 102 6.22 -9.05 -12.28
N GLU A 103 7.05 -8.94 -11.25
CA GLU A 103 6.71 -9.26 -9.87
C GLU A 103 5.70 -8.25 -9.29
N ALA A 104 5.86 -6.96 -9.60
CA ALA A 104 4.91 -5.93 -9.23
C ALA A 104 3.52 -6.21 -9.81
N LEU A 105 3.47 -6.61 -11.09
CA LEU A 105 2.23 -7.02 -11.75
C LEU A 105 1.60 -8.26 -11.11
N ASP A 106 2.40 -9.24 -10.71
CA ASP A 106 1.91 -10.46 -10.05
C ASP A 106 1.30 -10.14 -8.67
N ILE A 107 1.90 -9.22 -7.89
CA ILE A 107 1.35 -8.73 -6.62
C ILE A 107 0.00 -8.05 -6.85
N LEU A 108 -0.08 -7.12 -7.81
CA LEU A 108 -1.32 -6.40 -8.13
C LEU A 108 -2.42 -7.34 -8.60
N ARG A 109 -2.09 -8.33 -9.43
CA ARG A 109 -3.04 -9.37 -9.85
C ARG A 109 -3.51 -10.24 -8.67
N ALA A 110 -2.64 -10.52 -7.70
CA ALA A 110 -3.05 -11.24 -6.49
C ALA A 110 -4.05 -10.42 -5.66
N CYS A 111 -3.81 -9.11 -5.50
CA CYS A 111 -4.77 -8.20 -4.88
C CYS A 111 -6.09 -8.17 -5.67
N HIS A 112 -6.02 -7.98 -6.99
CA HIS A 112 -7.22 -7.96 -7.85
C HIS A 112 -8.08 -9.22 -7.70
N ARG A 113 -7.47 -10.41 -7.63
CA ARG A 113 -8.19 -11.67 -7.41
C ARG A 113 -8.86 -11.76 -6.04
N ALA A 114 -8.27 -11.15 -5.02
CA ALA A 114 -8.77 -11.20 -3.65
C ALA A 114 -9.90 -10.19 -3.38
N MET A 115 -9.88 -9.07 -4.09
CA MET A 115 -10.84 -7.97 -3.94
C MET A 115 -12.21 -8.32 -4.52
N ALA A 116 -13.26 -7.78 -3.93
CA ALA A 116 -14.61 -7.80 -4.50
C ALA A 116 -14.76 -6.70 -5.57
N PRO A 117 -15.69 -6.84 -6.56
CA PRO A 117 -16.02 -5.74 -7.45
C PRO A 117 -16.42 -4.49 -6.67
N GLY A 118 -15.91 -3.33 -7.09
CA GLY A 118 -16.10 -2.05 -6.41
C GLY A 118 -15.15 -1.78 -5.24
N ALA A 119 -14.35 -2.77 -4.80
CA ALA A 119 -13.33 -2.55 -3.78
C ALA A 119 -12.20 -1.65 -4.30
N ARG A 120 -11.63 -0.85 -3.41
CA ARG A 120 -10.58 0.14 -3.71
C ARG A 120 -9.19 -0.41 -3.39
N LEU A 121 -8.22 -0.09 -4.23
CA LEU A 121 -6.80 -0.33 -3.99
C LEU A 121 -6.11 1.02 -3.82
N TRP A 122 -5.29 1.16 -2.78
CA TRP A 122 -4.46 2.33 -2.52
C TRP A 122 -3.00 1.93 -2.47
N LEU A 123 -2.22 2.40 -3.46
CA LEU A 123 -0.76 2.32 -3.41
C LEU A 123 -0.26 3.61 -2.76
N ILE A 124 0.54 3.51 -1.71
CA ILE A 124 1.18 4.67 -1.07
C ILE A 124 2.66 4.63 -1.43
N GLU A 125 3.06 5.45 -2.39
CA GLU A 125 4.37 5.39 -3.03
C GLU A 125 4.95 6.80 -3.24
N GLN A 126 6.22 6.88 -3.55
CA GLN A 126 6.83 8.10 -4.07
C GLN A 126 6.66 8.09 -5.60
N VAL A 127 5.88 9.04 -6.12
CA VAL A 127 5.66 9.16 -7.56
C VAL A 127 6.64 10.18 -8.13
N ILE A 128 7.41 9.77 -9.14
CA ILE A 128 8.39 10.66 -9.79
C ILE A 128 7.66 11.67 -10.67
N GLU A 129 7.94 12.95 -10.47
CA GLU A 129 7.49 13.99 -11.38
C GLU A 129 8.36 13.99 -12.66
N PRO A 130 7.77 14.00 -13.87
CA PRO A 130 8.51 13.91 -15.13
C PRO A 130 9.57 15.00 -15.35
N ASN A 131 9.48 16.10 -14.61
CA ASN A 131 10.35 17.29 -14.75
C ASN A 131 11.37 17.47 -13.61
N GLU A 132 11.49 16.55 -12.69
CA GLU A 132 12.55 16.59 -11.67
C GLU A 132 13.90 16.21 -12.28
N ASP A 133 14.53 17.17 -12.94
CA ASP A 133 15.89 17.08 -13.52
C ASP A 133 17.01 17.05 -12.46
N SER A 134 16.75 16.59 -11.25
CA SER A 134 17.81 16.44 -10.27
C SER A 134 18.64 15.21 -10.59
N VAL A 135 19.90 15.44 -10.94
CA VAL A 135 20.92 14.38 -11.16
C VAL A 135 20.97 13.41 -9.97
N GLY A 136 20.65 13.89 -8.77
CA GLY A 136 20.59 13.10 -7.55
C GLY A 136 19.47 12.06 -7.54
N VAL A 137 18.28 12.40 -7.98
CA VAL A 137 17.12 11.48 -8.05
C VAL A 137 17.38 10.41 -9.10
N ARG A 138 17.86 10.78 -10.28
CA ARG A 138 18.22 9.80 -11.34
C ARG A 138 19.38 8.87 -10.94
N MET A 139 20.34 9.38 -10.15
CA MET A 139 21.45 8.57 -9.67
C MET A 139 20.99 7.58 -8.59
N LEU A 140 20.06 8.00 -7.73
CA LEU A 140 19.45 7.14 -6.71
C LEU A 140 18.58 6.06 -7.36
N ASP A 141 17.74 6.40 -8.32
CA ASP A 141 16.92 5.48 -9.09
C ASP A 141 17.79 4.46 -9.84
N LEU A 142 18.87 4.90 -10.48
CA LEU A 142 19.84 4.01 -11.15
C LEU A 142 20.51 3.06 -10.14
N MET A 143 20.87 3.54 -8.96
CA MET A 143 21.48 2.70 -7.91
C MET A 143 20.45 1.69 -7.35
N MET A 144 19.21 2.10 -7.11
CA MET A 144 18.11 1.23 -6.65
C MET A 144 17.81 0.15 -7.68
N SER A 145 17.72 0.51 -8.96
CA SER A 145 17.51 -0.43 -10.08
C SER A 145 18.63 -1.47 -10.20
N ILE A 146 19.89 -1.06 -10.00
CA ILE A 146 21.07 -1.95 -10.14
C ILE A 146 21.21 -2.90 -8.93
N PHE A 147 20.91 -2.44 -7.72
CA PHE A 147 21.21 -3.19 -6.50
C PHE A 147 20.03 -3.96 -5.92
N LEU A 148 18.79 -3.51 -6.15
CA LEU A 148 17.58 -4.09 -5.53
C LEU A 148 16.58 -4.59 -6.55
N GLY A 149 16.73 -4.29 -7.86
CA GLY A 149 15.77 -4.66 -8.90
C GLY A 149 14.45 -3.86 -8.84
N GLY A 150 14.30 -3.01 -7.83
CA GLY A 150 13.15 -2.12 -7.66
C GLY A 150 13.23 -0.87 -8.55
N LYS A 151 12.11 -0.17 -8.69
CA LYS A 151 12.00 1.01 -9.54
C LYS A 151 11.00 1.99 -8.95
N GLU A 152 11.44 3.23 -8.72
CA GLU A 152 10.51 4.34 -8.56
C GLU A 152 9.81 4.60 -9.90
N ARG A 153 8.52 4.94 -9.87
CA ARG A 153 7.67 5.03 -11.06
C ARG A 153 7.02 6.39 -11.17
N THR A 154 6.78 6.82 -12.42
CA THR A 154 5.93 7.98 -12.70
C THR A 154 4.45 7.64 -12.53
N ALA A 155 3.59 8.65 -12.56
CA ALA A 155 2.14 8.47 -12.51
C ALA A 155 1.65 7.57 -13.66
N GLU A 156 2.14 7.81 -14.87
CA GLU A 156 1.78 7.04 -16.07
C GLU A 156 2.21 5.57 -15.95
N GLU A 157 3.41 5.31 -15.40
CA GLU A 157 3.90 3.94 -15.21
C GLU A 157 3.08 3.17 -14.16
N TYR A 158 2.58 3.83 -13.10
CA TYR A 158 1.64 3.21 -12.16
C TYR A 158 0.28 2.94 -12.82
N GLU A 159 -0.23 3.86 -13.65
CA GLU A 159 -1.47 3.69 -14.39
C GLU A 159 -1.39 2.47 -15.33
N GLU A 160 -0.35 2.41 -16.18
CA GLU A 160 -0.12 1.28 -17.08
C GLU A 160 -0.03 -0.06 -16.33
N LEU A 161 0.67 -0.09 -15.19
CA LEU A 161 0.83 -1.30 -14.37
C LEU A 161 -0.50 -1.76 -13.77
N LEU A 162 -1.32 -0.83 -13.25
CA LEU A 162 -2.62 -1.11 -12.67
C LEU A 162 -3.63 -1.54 -13.72
N GLU A 163 -3.66 -0.91 -14.90
CA GLU A 163 -4.48 -1.34 -16.05
C GLU A 163 -4.12 -2.76 -16.49
N ALA A 164 -2.83 -3.07 -16.60
CA ALA A 164 -2.34 -4.40 -16.95
C ALA A 164 -2.69 -5.46 -15.89
N ALA A 165 -2.92 -5.05 -14.64
CA ALA A 165 -3.41 -5.92 -13.57
C ALA A 165 -4.94 -6.08 -13.55
N GLY A 166 -5.69 -5.29 -14.35
CA GLY A 166 -7.15 -5.36 -14.49
C GLY A 166 -7.93 -4.35 -13.65
N PHE A 167 -7.26 -3.37 -13.06
CA PHE A 167 -7.90 -2.28 -12.33
C PHE A 167 -8.43 -1.19 -13.28
N GLY A 168 -9.39 -0.41 -12.81
CA GLY A 168 -9.94 0.76 -13.48
C GLY A 168 -10.06 1.95 -12.53
N GLU A 169 -10.61 3.07 -13.05
CA GLU A 169 -10.79 4.32 -12.29
C GLU A 169 -9.52 4.78 -11.57
N ILE A 170 -8.37 4.70 -12.27
CA ILE A 170 -7.06 4.97 -11.68
C ILE A 170 -6.87 6.49 -11.53
N ARG A 171 -6.40 6.92 -10.36
CA ARG A 171 -6.13 8.33 -10.05
C ARG A 171 -4.91 8.46 -9.16
N VAL A 172 -4.03 9.39 -9.47
CA VAL A 172 -2.93 9.79 -8.59
C VAL A 172 -3.40 10.98 -7.75
N LEU A 173 -3.41 10.81 -6.45
CA LEU A 173 -3.84 11.80 -5.47
C LEU A 173 -2.57 12.36 -4.80
N PRO A 174 -2.12 13.57 -5.18
CA PRO A 174 -0.98 14.19 -4.54
C PRO A 174 -1.32 14.57 -3.10
N THR A 175 -0.32 14.55 -2.22
CA THR A 175 -0.47 14.99 -0.84
C THR A 175 0.56 16.06 -0.50
N ASP A 176 0.40 16.75 0.62
CA ASP A 176 1.38 17.73 1.12
C ASP A 176 2.61 17.04 1.78
N THR A 177 2.76 15.73 1.54
CA THR A 177 3.88 14.92 2.05
C THR A 177 4.75 14.43 0.90
N ASP A 178 5.85 13.74 1.21
CA ASP A 178 6.70 13.08 0.20
C ASP A 178 6.01 11.84 -0.44
N TRP A 179 4.77 11.54 -0.06
CA TRP A 179 4.02 10.36 -0.47
C TRP A 179 2.81 10.77 -1.30
N SER A 180 2.59 10.07 -2.41
CA SER A 180 1.35 10.14 -3.19
C SER A 180 0.52 8.88 -2.96
N VAL A 181 -0.79 9.00 -3.13
CA VAL A 181 -1.68 7.84 -3.14
C VAL A 181 -2.13 7.59 -4.58
N VAL A 182 -1.86 6.40 -5.10
CA VAL A 182 -2.42 5.95 -6.37
C VAL A 182 -3.64 5.09 -6.04
N GLU A 183 -4.82 5.62 -6.33
CA GLU A 183 -6.09 4.94 -6.12
C GLU A 183 -6.53 4.22 -7.40
N ALA A 184 -7.03 3.00 -7.25
CA ALA A 184 -7.64 2.23 -8.32
C ALA A 184 -8.85 1.45 -7.80
N VAL A 185 -9.77 1.09 -8.68
CA VAL A 185 -10.97 0.33 -8.33
C VAL A 185 -10.97 -1.00 -9.08
N ARG A 186 -11.37 -2.08 -8.41
CA ARG A 186 -11.67 -3.33 -9.09
C ARG A 186 -13.01 -3.22 -9.81
N PRO A 187 -13.07 -3.35 -11.16
CA PRO A 187 -14.33 -3.33 -11.92
C PRO A 187 -15.30 -4.44 -11.53
#